data_de53d925d6757a32c828e95d2428824e
#
_entry.id   de53d925d6757a32c828e95d2428824e
#
_cell.length_a   1.000
_cell.length_b   1.000
_cell.length_c   1.000
_cell.angle_alpha   90.00
_cell.angle_beta   90.00
_cell.angle_gamma   90.00
#
_symmetry.space_group_name_H-M   'P 1'
#
loop_
_entity.id
_entity.type
_entity.pdbx_description
1 polymer ?
#
loop_
_entity_poly.entity_id
_entity_poly.type
_entity_poly.pdbx_seq_one_letter_code
_entity_poly.pdbx_strand_id
1 'polypeptide(L)'
;MEFVQIKRWIAALLFVGLTAVLATAPQPSAQPRDQDAAGDRDQPRRVALRFLTEGDFPPFNYYDEDNALTGFNVDIARAICLELDAACDIQVRPWTALLPALAKGEAEAVVASHRITPNTLKLADFTDRYYYTPARFAGRRTMSRLDITAEGVEGVKIAVAKGTAHEVYLRTFFRDSAIRLYDTVELARDALVTGAVDLLFGDGISLAFWLNGTASKACCEFKGGPFAEPKFFGDGIGIAIKRDDKQLKTMINTALKRLRESGRYEELLLRYFPVRVF
;
A
#
# COMPACT_ATOMS: atom_id res chain seq x y z
N MET A 1 -49.54 14.79 25.00
CA MET A 1 -49.61 15.29 26.35
C MET A 1 -48.15 15.45 26.80
N GLU A 2 -47.57 16.63 27.05
CA GLU A 2 -48.09 17.97 27.35
C GLU A 2 -47.14 19.03 26.76
N PHE A 3 -47.74 20.09 26.30
CA PHE A 3 -47.12 21.36 25.92
C PHE A 3 -46.65 22.14 27.14
N VAL A 4 -45.46 22.77 27.11
CA VAL A 4 -45.18 23.93 27.95
C VAL A 4 -44.61 25.04 27.06
N GLN A 5 -45.45 26.06 26.89
CA GLN A 5 -45.15 27.40 26.37
C GLN A 5 -44.64 28.27 27.52
N ILE A 6 -43.57 29.05 27.33
CA ILE A 6 -43.28 30.21 28.17
C ILE A 6 -42.77 31.36 27.29
N LYS A 7 -43.65 32.23 27.00
CA LYS A 7 -43.87 33.66 27.28
C LYS A 7 -42.68 34.62 27.06
N ARG A 8 -42.97 35.49 26.06
CA ARG A 8 -42.37 36.79 25.74
C ARG A 8 -42.47 37.77 26.92
N TRP A 9 -41.40 38.56 27.15
CA TRP A 9 -41.48 39.84 27.86
C TRP A 9 -40.82 40.94 27.02
N ILE A 10 -41.65 41.96 26.65
CA ILE A 10 -41.29 43.23 26.07
C ILE A 10 -41.10 44.20 27.22
N ALA A 11 -40.01 44.94 27.26
CA ALA A 11 -39.91 46.16 28.06
C ALA A 11 -39.30 47.27 27.21
N ALA A 12 -40.13 48.21 26.90
CA ALA A 12 -39.79 49.48 26.30
C ALA A 12 -39.33 50.45 27.43
N LEU A 13 -38.25 51.16 27.21
CA LEU A 13 -37.92 52.34 28.00
C LEU A 13 -37.38 53.48 27.13
N LEU A 14 -37.96 54.59 27.36
CA LEU A 14 -38.02 55.91 26.81
C LEU A 14 -36.67 56.66 26.65
N PHE A 15 -36.67 57.48 25.61
CA PHE A 15 -35.80 58.60 25.28
C PHE A 15 -35.45 59.55 26.40
N VAL A 16 -34.19 59.97 26.49
CA VAL A 16 -33.80 61.34 26.87
C VAL A 16 -32.66 61.78 25.96
N GLY A 17 -32.93 62.81 25.19
CA GLY A 17 -31.98 63.44 24.29
C GLY A 17 -30.96 64.33 25.07
N LEU A 18 -29.72 64.23 24.66
CA LEU A 18 -28.69 65.20 25.03
C LEU A 18 -27.89 65.55 23.78
N THR A 19 -28.07 66.71 23.24
CA THR A 19 -27.32 67.28 22.13
C THR A 19 -25.95 67.71 22.62
N ALA A 20 -24.93 66.99 22.28
CA ALA A 20 -23.54 67.41 22.45
C ALA A 20 -22.98 67.88 21.10
N VAL A 21 -22.56 69.13 21.05
CA VAL A 21 -21.82 69.73 19.93
C VAL A 21 -20.42 69.14 19.94
N LEU A 22 -20.11 68.37 18.92
CA LEU A 22 -18.77 67.81 18.70
C LEU A 22 -17.96 68.74 17.79
N ALA A 23 -16.92 69.33 18.39
CA ALA A 23 -15.87 70.02 17.63
C ALA A 23 -15.09 69.00 16.78
N THR A 24 -15.05 69.20 15.47
CA THR A 24 -14.25 68.40 14.52
C THR A 24 -12.76 68.76 14.66
N ALA A 25 -11.96 67.89 15.27
CA ALA A 25 -10.52 67.90 15.13
C ALA A 25 -10.09 67.22 13.81
N PRO A 26 -9.08 67.75 13.10
CA PRO A 26 -8.61 67.10 11.87
C PRO A 26 -7.94 65.77 12.19
N GLN A 27 -8.43 64.71 11.55
CA GLN A 27 -7.80 63.39 11.59
C GLN A 27 -6.49 63.40 10.77
N PRO A 28 -5.39 62.88 11.35
CA PRO A 28 -4.21 62.62 10.55
C PRO A 28 -4.50 61.50 9.55
N SER A 29 -4.27 61.76 8.28
CA SER A 29 -4.33 60.78 7.19
C SER A 29 -3.35 59.64 7.46
N ALA A 30 -3.88 58.48 7.79
CA ALA A 30 -3.09 57.26 7.84
C ALA A 30 -2.67 56.87 6.40
N GLN A 31 -1.40 56.98 6.14
CA GLN A 31 -0.78 56.36 4.93
C GLN A 31 -0.94 54.86 5.03
N PRO A 32 -1.29 54.14 3.92
CA PRO A 32 -1.23 52.71 3.88
C PRO A 32 0.22 52.27 4.13
N ARG A 33 0.44 51.54 5.22
CA ARG A 33 1.69 50.79 5.41
C ARG A 33 1.65 49.59 4.45
N ASP A 34 2.32 49.71 3.34
CA ASP A 34 2.81 48.58 2.53
C ASP A 34 3.84 47.77 3.36
N GLN A 35 3.41 46.97 4.33
CA GLN A 35 4.30 46.15 5.14
C GLN A 35 3.90 44.70 5.27
N ASP A 36 3.06 44.16 4.37
CA ASP A 36 2.69 42.74 4.39
C ASP A 36 3.02 41.99 3.10
N ALA A 37 4.03 42.41 2.34
CA ALA A 37 4.44 41.71 1.13
C ALA A 37 5.89 41.15 1.15
N ALA A 38 6.50 41.02 2.34
CA ALA A 38 7.90 40.58 2.46
C ALA A 38 8.14 39.30 3.27
N GLY A 39 7.08 38.54 3.64
CA GLY A 39 7.16 37.41 4.59
C GLY A 39 7.21 36.00 3.99
N ASP A 40 7.06 35.80 2.67
CA ASP A 40 6.93 34.45 2.12
C ASP A 40 7.86 34.12 0.92
N ARG A 41 9.02 34.73 0.84
CA ARG A 41 9.93 34.54 -0.31
C ARG A 41 11.15 33.67 -0.05
N ASP A 42 11.32 33.10 1.14
CA ASP A 42 12.57 32.38 1.46
C ASP A 42 12.38 31.03 2.16
N GLN A 43 11.22 30.39 2.00
CA GLN A 43 11.17 28.96 2.26
C GLN A 43 11.68 28.23 0.99
N PRO A 44 12.74 27.42 1.11
CA PRO A 44 13.20 26.65 -0.02
C PRO A 44 12.01 25.80 -0.51
N ARG A 45 11.64 25.98 -1.77
CA ARG A 45 10.53 25.22 -2.39
C ARG A 45 10.90 23.75 -2.31
N ARG A 46 10.30 23.02 -1.37
CA ARG A 46 10.47 21.56 -1.29
C ARG A 46 10.12 20.97 -2.64
N VAL A 47 10.99 20.10 -3.13
CA VAL A 47 10.72 19.35 -4.38
C VAL A 47 9.44 18.55 -4.16
N ALA A 48 8.45 18.72 -5.02
CA ALA A 48 7.24 17.91 -4.95
C ALA A 48 7.51 16.56 -5.62
N LEU A 49 7.24 15.46 -4.90
CA LEU A 49 7.34 14.11 -5.44
C LEU A 49 5.93 13.54 -5.56
N ARG A 50 5.44 13.39 -6.79
CA ARG A 50 4.12 12.85 -7.09
C ARG A 50 4.20 11.35 -7.32
N PHE A 51 3.41 10.62 -6.55
CA PHE A 51 3.22 9.19 -6.71
C PHE A 51 1.83 8.88 -7.27
N LEU A 52 1.73 7.88 -8.13
CA LEU A 52 0.46 7.26 -8.47
C LEU A 52 0.35 5.91 -7.77
N THR A 53 -0.87 5.60 -7.37
CA THR A 53 -1.25 4.30 -6.81
C THR A 53 -2.68 3.95 -7.24
N GLU A 54 -3.16 2.75 -6.94
CA GLU A 54 -4.58 2.42 -7.01
C GLU A 54 -5.20 2.47 -5.60
N GLY A 55 -6.52 2.35 -5.48
CA GLY A 55 -7.24 2.50 -4.22
C GLY A 55 -8.00 1.26 -3.76
N ASP A 56 -7.77 0.08 -4.35
CA ASP A 56 -8.53 -1.15 -4.08
C ASP A 56 -7.63 -2.39 -4.00
N PHE A 57 -6.55 -2.30 -3.26
CA PHE A 57 -5.62 -3.43 -3.05
C PHE A 57 -5.14 -3.50 -1.59
N PRO A 58 -6.02 -3.83 -0.62
CA PRO A 58 -5.61 -4.00 0.76
C PRO A 58 -4.67 -5.22 0.92
N PRO A 59 -3.68 -5.15 1.83
CA PRO A 59 -3.34 -4.05 2.72
C PRO A 59 -2.29 -3.09 2.14
N PHE A 60 -2.08 -3.09 0.83
CA PHE A 60 -1.01 -2.34 0.18
C PHE A 60 -1.38 -0.90 -0.14
N ASN A 61 -2.55 -0.68 -0.73
CA ASN A 61 -3.08 0.64 -1.09
C ASN A 61 -4.61 0.55 -1.21
N TYR A 62 -5.31 1.20 -0.32
CA TYR A 62 -6.76 1.13 -0.22
C TYR A 62 -7.31 2.34 0.55
N TYR A 63 -8.61 2.54 0.49
CA TYR A 63 -9.31 3.50 1.33
C TYR A 63 -9.80 2.82 2.60
N ASP A 64 -9.53 3.42 3.76
CA ASP A 64 -10.03 2.94 5.05
C ASP A 64 -11.50 3.35 5.29
N GLU A 65 -12.01 3.04 6.48
CA GLU A 65 -13.39 3.34 6.89
C GLU A 65 -13.69 4.84 6.91
N ASP A 66 -12.68 5.68 7.12
CA ASP A 66 -12.77 7.15 7.08
C ASP A 66 -12.56 7.71 5.66
N ASN A 67 -12.51 6.85 4.65
CA ASN A 67 -12.22 7.20 3.26
C ASN A 67 -10.86 7.90 3.09
N ALA A 68 -9.89 7.58 3.95
CA ALA A 68 -8.52 8.04 3.83
C ALA A 68 -7.67 7.00 3.08
N LEU A 69 -6.88 7.46 2.10
CA LEU A 69 -5.96 6.59 1.36
C LEU A 69 -4.85 6.12 2.29
N THR A 70 -4.73 4.81 2.47
CA THR A 70 -3.81 4.14 3.38
C THR A 70 -3.23 2.87 2.78
N GLY A 71 -2.35 2.19 3.52
CA GLY A 71 -1.74 0.92 3.13
C GLY A 71 -0.22 0.96 3.07
N PHE A 72 0.39 -0.21 3.00
CA PHE A 72 1.84 -0.36 3.03
C PHE A 72 2.56 0.46 1.94
N ASN A 73 2.07 0.41 0.70
CA ASN A 73 2.63 1.18 -0.40
C ASN A 73 2.52 2.70 -0.16
N VAL A 74 1.39 3.14 0.36
CA VAL A 74 1.12 4.55 0.64
C VAL A 74 2.04 5.06 1.74
N ASP A 75 2.22 4.29 2.81
CA ASP A 75 3.10 4.65 3.92
C ASP A 75 4.58 4.59 3.53
N ILE A 76 4.99 3.67 2.66
CA ILE A 76 6.34 3.64 2.06
C ILE A 76 6.58 4.91 1.23
N ALA A 77 5.63 5.33 0.39
CA ALA A 77 5.76 6.56 -0.38
C ALA A 77 5.90 7.79 0.52
N ARG A 78 5.07 7.90 1.55
CA ARG A 78 5.15 8.98 2.57
C ARG A 78 6.50 8.98 3.29
N ALA A 79 6.98 7.80 3.69
CA ALA A 79 8.27 7.66 4.35
C ALA A 79 9.44 8.06 3.42
N ILE A 80 9.40 7.70 2.14
CA ILE A 80 10.37 8.14 1.14
C ILE A 80 10.37 9.67 1.01
N CYS A 81 9.19 10.30 0.94
CA CYS A 81 9.10 11.77 0.88
C CYS A 81 9.74 12.43 2.11
N LEU A 82 9.51 11.89 3.31
CA LEU A 82 10.13 12.38 4.55
C LEU A 82 11.66 12.27 4.52
N GLU A 83 12.19 11.13 4.07
CA GLU A 83 13.64 10.91 3.95
C GLU A 83 14.30 11.86 2.93
N LEU A 84 13.55 12.31 1.92
CA LEU A 84 14.02 13.20 0.86
C LEU A 84 13.72 14.68 1.13
N ASP A 85 13.10 15.01 2.27
CA ASP A 85 12.54 16.35 2.57
C ASP A 85 11.70 16.92 1.40
N ALA A 86 10.92 16.04 0.76
CA ALA A 86 10.06 16.36 -0.36
C ALA A 86 8.60 16.56 0.08
N ALA A 87 7.88 17.43 -0.62
CA ALA A 87 6.43 17.49 -0.51
C ALA A 87 5.83 16.25 -1.21
N CYS A 88 4.98 15.51 -0.50
CA CYS A 88 4.41 14.26 -0.99
C CYS A 88 3.01 14.50 -1.57
N ASP A 89 2.82 14.15 -2.84
CA ASP A 89 1.51 14.12 -3.50
C ASP A 89 1.23 12.68 -3.97
N ILE A 90 0.21 12.02 -3.41
CA ILE A 90 -0.15 10.65 -3.77
C ILE A 90 -1.55 10.66 -4.39
N GLN A 91 -1.64 10.31 -5.66
CA GLN A 91 -2.87 10.35 -6.44
C GLN A 91 -3.30 8.94 -6.84
N VAL A 92 -4.61 8.69 -6.75
CA VAL A 92 -5.19 7.40 -7.16
C VAL A 92 -5.58 7.43 -8.63
N ARG A 93 -5.27 6.34 -9.33
CA ARG A 93 -5.69 6.05 -10.71
C ARG A 93 -6.09 4.58 -10.84
N PRO A 94 -6.93 4.20 -11.78
CA PRO A 94 -7.16 2.80 -12.11
C PRO A 94 -5.85 2.09 -12.48
N TRP A 95 -5.71 0.82 -12.08
CA TRP A 95 -4.51 0.01 -12.31
C TRP A 95 -3.96 0.12 -13.74
N THR A 96 -4.85 -0.01 -14.73
CA THR A 96 -4.48 0.02 -16.15
C THR A 96 -3.97 1.38 -16.63
N ALA A 97 -4.22 2.46 -15.89
CA ALA A 97 -3.80 3.80 -16.23
C ALA A 97 -2.47 4.20 -15.59
N LEU A 98 -1.97 3.47 -14.57
CA LEU A 98 -0.81 3.86 -13.78
C LEU A 98 0.46 4.03 -14.62
N LEU A 99 0.91 2.97 -15.30
CA LEU A 99 2.12 3.02 -16.12
C LEU A 99 1.99 3.93 -17.37
N PRO A 100 0.84 3.96 -18.06
CA PRO A 100 0.62 4.96 -19.11
C PRO A 100 0.70 6.41 -18.63
N ALA A 101 0.16 6.74 -17.46
CA ALA A 101 0.26 8.08 -16.87
C ALA A 101 1.70 8.43 -16.47
N LEU A 102 2.43 7.48 -15.90
CA LEU A 102 3.87 7.62 -15.62
C LEU A 102 4.67 7.92 -16.89
N ALA A 103 4.43 7.18 -17.97
CA ALA A 103 5.12 7.39 -19.24
C ALA A 103 4.86 8.79 -19.82
N LYS A 104 3.66 9.36 -19.62
CA LYS A 104 3.30 10.73 -20.01
C LYS A 104 3.91 11.81 -19.09
N GLY A 105 4.51 11.43 -17.96
CA GLY A 105 5.06 12.36 -16.97
C GLY A 105 4.01 13.05 -16.09
N GLU A 106 2.83 12.44 -15.94
CA GLU A 106 1.77 12.93 -15.02
C GLU A 106 2.19 12.78 -13.54
N ALA A 107 3.16 11.93 -13.25
CA ALA A 107 3.80 11.76 -11.95
C ALA A 107 5.27 11.32 -12.11
N GLU A 108 6.02 11.39 -11.03
CA GLU A 108 7.42 10.98 -10.97
C GLU A 108 7.56 9.47 -10.77
N ALA A 109 6.64 8.85 -10.01
CA ALA A 109 6.72 7.43 -9.66
C ALA A 109 5.34 6.77 -9.51
N VAL A 110 5.32 5.42 -9.58
CA VAL A 110 4.14 4.59 -9.28
C VAL A 110 4.49 3.61 -8.17
N VAL A 111 3.72 3.63 -7.09
CA VAL A 111 3.86 2.74 -5.94
C VAL A 111 2.55 1.94 -5.76
N ALA A 112 2.42 0.83 -6.48
CA ALA A 112 1.19 0.05 -6.56
C ALA A 112 1.45 -1.47 -6.69
N SER A 113 2.51 -1.98 -6.09
CA SER A 113 2.86 -3.40 -6.12
C SER A 113 3.21 -3.97 -7.51
N HIS A 114 3.74 -3.15 -8.39
CA HIS A 114 4.20 -3.63 -9.71
C HIS A 114 5.38 -4.58 -9.58
N ARG A 115 5.25 -5.77 -10.16
CA ARG A 115 6.35 -6.75 -10.23
C ARG A 115 7.41 -6.29 -11.22
N ILE A 116 8.67 -6.48 -10.86
CA ILE A 116 9.82 -6.30 -11.76
C ILE A 116 9.89 -7.55 -12.64
N THR A 117 9.50 -7.42 -13.89
CA THR A 117 9.48 -8.51 -14.89
C THR A 117 9.97 -8.00 -16.23
N PRO A 118 10.41 -8.87 -17.17
CA PRO A 118 10.79 -8.45 -18.51
C PRO A 118 9.70 -7.66 -19.25
N ASN A 119 8.43 -7.87 -18.94
CA ASN A 119 7.32 -7.16 -19.57
C ASN A 119 7.14 -5.76 -18.96
N THR A 120 7.19 -5.61 -17.65
CA THR A 120 7.06 -4.29 -16.99
C THR A 120 8.28 -3.41 -17.24
N LEU A 121 9.47 -3.99 -17.36
CA LEU A 121 10.71 -3.30 -17.73
C LEU A 121 10.69 -2.69 -19.15
N LYS A 122 9.79 -3.15 -20.03
CA LYS A 122 9.58 -2.49 -21.33
C LYS A 122 8.80 -1.17 -21.20
N LEU A 123 8.03 -1.00 -20.12
CA LEU A 123 7.12 0.13 -19.91
C LEU A 123 7.70 1.19 -18.98
N ALA A 124 8.48 0.80 -17.97
CA ALA A 124 9.03 1.68 -16.95
C ALA A 124 10.38 1.14 -16.44
N ASP A 125 11.21 1.99 -15.86
CA ASP A 125 12.30 1.55 -14.99
C ASP A 125 11.79 1.35 -13.58
N PHE A 126 12.56 0.64 -12.76
CA PHE A 126 12.19 0.32 -11.40
C PHE A 126 13.33 0.66 -10.44
N THR A 127 12.97 1.03 -9.21
CA THR A 127 13.88 1.05 -8.08
C THR A 127 14.37 -0.36 -7.76
N ASP A 128 15.28 -0.48 -6.81
CA ASP A 128 15.52 -1.74 -6.14
C ASP A 128 14.20 -2.23 -5.52
N ARG A 129 14.03 -3.56 -5.43
CA ARG A 129 12.83 -4.10 -4.80
C ARG A 129 12.70 -3.61 -3.36
N TYR A 130 11.53 -3.14 -2.98
CA TYR A 130 11.25 -2.78 -1.59
C TYR A 130 10.56 -3.91 -0.83
N TYR A 131 9.90 -4.85 -1.53
CA TYR A 131 9.50 -6.15 -0.98
C TYR A 131 9.43 -7.22 -2.07
N TYR A 132 9.21 -8.47 -1.66
CA TYR A 132 8.92 -9.58 -2.58
C TYR A 132 7.88 -10.51 -1.96
N THR A 133 7.18 -11.27 -2.80
CA THR A 133 6.18 -12.24 -2.37
C THR A 133 6.68 -13.64 -2.73
N PRO A 134 7.33 -14.36 -1.81
CA PRO A 134 7.75 -15.72 -2.09
C PRO A 134 6.51 -16.62 -2.23
N ALA A 135 6.61 -17.65 -3.07
CA ALA A 135 5.63 -18.72 -3.03
C ALA A 135 5.86 -19.58 -1.78
N ARG A 136 4.78 -20.10 -1.20
CA ARG A 136 4.81 -20.92 0.01
C ARG A 136 3.85 -22.10 -0.12
N PHE A 137 4.18 -23.19 0.58
CA PHE A 137 3.22 -24.25 0.85
C PHE A 137 2.49 -23.98 2.15
N ALA A 138 1.19 -24.29 2.17
CA ALA A 138 0.37 -24.41 3.37
C ALA A 138 -0.17 -25.85 3.46
N GLY A 139 -0.24 -26.39 4.67
CA GLY A 139 -0.76 -27.72 4.95
C GLY A 139 -1.49 -27.74 6.29
N ARG A 140 -2.31 -28.79 6.54
CA ARG A 140 -3.00 -28.90 7.82
C ARG A 140 -2.01 -29.04 8.98
N ARG A 141 -2.33 -28.45 10.14
CA ARG A 141 -1.53 -28.55 11.37
C ARG A 141 -1.37 -30.00 11.85
N THR A 142 -2.40 -30.82 11.61
CA THR A 142 -2.42 -32.26 11.96
C THR A 142 -1.58 -33.13 11.04
N MET A 143 -1.10 -32.58 9.90
CA MET A 143 -0.21 -33.31 9.01
C MET A 143 1.12 -33.57 9.71
N SER A 144 1.58 -34.81 9.70
CA SER A 144 2.92 -35.17 10.16
C SER A 144 4.00 -34.34 9.46
N ARG A 145 5.15 -34.22 10.07
CA ARG A 145 6.29 -33.49 9.52
C ARG A 145 6.63 -34.04 8.14
N LEU A 146 6.46 -33.20 7.11
CA LEU A 146 6.73 -33.53 5.71
C LEU A 146 7.93 -32.70 5.26
N ASP A 147 8.88 -33.36 4.63
CA ASP A 147 9.97 -32.65 3.97
C ASP A 147 9.44 -32.07 2.65
N ILE A 148 9.53 -30.75 2.50
CA ILE A 148 9.03 -30.05 1.29
C ILE A 148 10.16 -29.97 0.26
N THR A 149 10.52 -31.14 -0.27
CA THR A 149 11.38 -31.35 -1.42
C THR A 149 10.60 -32.07 -2.51
N ALA A 150 11.11 -32.12 -3.72
CA ALA A 150 10.43 -32.83 -4.83
C ALA A 150 10.15 -34.31 -4.48
N GLU A 151 11.14 -34.96 -3.86
CA GLU A 151 11.07 -36.35 -3.44
C GLU A 151 10.15 -36.52 -2.22
N GLY A 152 10.26 -35.59 -1.25
CA GLY A 152 9.50 -35.68 0.00
C GLY A 152 7.99 -35.48 -0.18
N VAL A 153 7.56 -34.89 -1.31
CA VAL A 153 6.13 -34.68 -1.63
C VAL A 153 5.67 -35.51 -2.86
N GLU A 154 6.40 -36.56 -3.21
CA GLU A 154 5.97 -37.49 -4.25
C GLU A 154 4.59 -38.07 -3.95
N GLY A 155 3.69 -38.07 -4.92
CA GLY A 155 2.31 -38.54 -4.77
C GLY A 155 1.40 -37.69 -3.90
N VAL A 156 1.93 -36.69 -3.17
CA VAL A 156 1.15 -35.79 -2.31
C VAL A 156 0.23 -34.92 -3.18
N LYS A 157 -1.02 -34.78 -2.77
CA LYS A 157 -2.01 -33.95 -3.46
C LYS A 157 -1.76 -32.47 -3.16
N ILE A 158 -1.35 -31.70 -4.15
CA ILE A 158 -1.03 -30.28 -4.04
C ILE A 158 -2.04 -29.46 -4.84
N ALA A 159 -2.83 -28.62 -4.14
CA ALA A 159 -3.71 -27.64 -4.77
C ALA A 159 -2.92 -26.43 -5.28
N VAL A 160 -3.31 -25.90 -6.42
CA VAL A 160 -2.80 -24.65 -6.96
C VAL A 160 -3.85 -23.99 -7.88
N ALA A 161 -3.86 -22.66 -7.96
CA ALA A 161 -4.71 -21.94 -8.88
C ALA A 161 -4.20 -22.11 -10.33
N LYS A 162 -5.11 -22.45 -11.23
CA LYS A 162 -4.85 -22.70 -12.65
C LYS A 162 -4.37 -21.44 -13.37
N GLY A 163 -3.46 -21.60 -14.33
CA GLY A 163 -2.94 -20.51 -15.16
C GLY A 163 -1.96 -19.58 -14.45
N THR A 164 -1.52 -19.91 -13.25
CA THR A 164 -0.60 -19.09 -12.46
C THR A 164 0.86 -19.52 -12.63
N ALA A 165 1.78 -18.60 -12.30
CA ALA A 165 3.21 -18.93 -12.21
C ALA A 165 3.48 -20.04 -11.17
N HIS A 166 2.64 -20.16 -10.15
CA HIS A 166 2.72 -21.19 -9.13
C HIS A 166 2.44 -22.58 -9.74
N GLU A 167 1.44 -22.70 -10.63
CA GLU A 167 1.20 -23.95 -11.37
C GLU A 167 2.44 -24.34 -12.21
N VAL A 168 2.98 -23.37 -12.98
CA VAL A 168 4.14 -23.63 -13.82
C VAL A 168 5.35 -24.07 -12.99
N TYR A 169 5.55 -23.45 -11.82
CA TYR A 169 6.60 -23.80 -10.88
C TYR A 169 6.45 -25.25 -10.38
N LEU A 170 5.25 -25.63 -9.90
CA LEU A 170 5.01 -27.00 -9.44
C LEU A 170 5.25 -28.03 -10.55
N ARG A 171 4.75 -27.78 -11.75
CA ARG A 171 4.97 -28.67 -12.90
C ARG A 171 6.45 -28.79 -13.31
N THR A 172 7.25 -27.79 -12.96
CA THR A 172 8.69 -27.78 -13.27
C THR A 172 9.49 -28.56 -12.24
N PHE A 173 9.23 -28.32 -10.95
CA PHE A 173 10.09 -28.81 -9.87
C PHE A 173 9.47 -29.93 -9.02
N PHE A 174 8.13 -30.11 -9.05
CA PHE A 174 7.38 -31.05 -8.22
C PHE A 174 6.53 -31.99 -9.10
N ARG A 175 7.13 -32.55 -10.16
CA ARG A 175 6.42 -33.29 -11.25
C ARG A 175 5.73 -34.55 -10.74
N ASP A 176 6.31 -35.20 -9.75
CA ASP A 176 5.88 -36.49 -9.23
C ASP A 176 4.81 -36.34 -8.14
N SER A 177 4.47 -35.10 -7.80
CA SER A 177 3.33 -34.77 -6.92
C SER A 177 2.00 -34.85 -7.67
N ALA A 178 0.93 -35.15 -6.95
CA ALA A 178 -0.42 -35.15 -7.50
C ALA A 178 -1.00 -33.73 -7.56
N ILE A 179 -0.59 -32.93 -8.55
CA ILE A 179 -1.04 -31.53 -8.71
C ILE A 179 -2.53 -31.49 -9.03
N ARG A 180 -3.30 -30.73 -8.23
CA ARG A 180 -4.74 -30.47 -8.39
C ARG A 180 -4.97 -29.01 -8.74
N LEU A 181 -5.56 -28.76 -9.93
CA LEU A 181 -5.84 -27.41 -10.42
C LEU A 181 -7.22 -26.97 -9.98
N TYR A 182 -7.30 -25.72 -9.52
CA TYR A 182 -8.53 -25.05 -9.14
C TYR A 182 -8.66 -23.74 -9.91
N ASP A 183 -9.89 -23.35 -10.27
CA ASP A 183 -10.12 -22.15 -11.07
C ASP A 183 -9.83 -20.88 -10.28
N THR A 184 -9.98 -20.92 -8.94
CA THR A 184 -9.65 -19.80 -8.04
C THR A 184 -8.79 -20.24 -6.86
N VAL A 185 -8.13 -19.27 -6.22
CA VAL A 185 -7.34 -19.49 -5.00
C VAL A 185 -8.25 -19.89 -3.84
N GLU A 186 -9.46 -19.35 -3.79
CA GLU A 186 -10.46 -19.65 -2.74
C GLU A 186 -10.88 -21.12 -2.80
N LEU A 187 -11.18 -21.64 -3.97
CA LEU A 187 -11.49 -23.07 -4.16
C LEU A 187 -10.32 -23.97 -3.76
N ALA A 188 -9.09 -23.57 -4.05
CA ALA A 188 -7.89 -24.29 -3.64
C ALA A 188 -7.71 -24.29 -2.10
N ARG A 189 -8.03 -23.17 -1.44
CA ARG A 189 -8.03 -23.03 0.04
C ARG A 189 -9.09 -23.93 0.68
N ASP A 190 -10.30 -23.92 0.14
CA ASP A 190 -11.40 -24.75 0.63
C ASP A 190 -11.08 -26.24 0.50
N ALA A 191 -10.43 -26.65 -0.59
CA ALA A 191 -9.97 -28.02 -0.77
C ALA A 191 -8.96 -28.45 0.31
N LEU A 192 -8.07 -27.55 0.74
CA LEU A 192 -7.14 -27.82 1.85
C LEU A 192 -7.87 -27.90 3.18
N VAL A 193 -8.80 -26.97 3.47
CA VAL A 193 -9.61 -26.97 4.71
C VAL A 193 -10.41 -28.27 4.86
N THR A 194 -11.05 -28.71 3.77
CA THR A 194 -11.89 -29.92 3.76
C THR A 194 -11.08 -31.22 3.71
N GLY A 195 -9.78 -31.14 3.42
CA GLY A 195 -8.91 -32.33 3.32
C GLY A 195 -8.99 -33.05 1.97
N ALA A 196 -9.57 -32.44 0.94
CA ALA A 196 -9.55 -32.97 -0.42
C ALA A 196 -8.12 -33.02 -1.01
N VAL A 197 -7.24 -32.14 -0.52
CA VAL A 197 -5.81 -32.08 -0.82
C VAL A 197 -4.99 -32.02 0.46
N ASP A 198 -3.69 -32.30 0.33
CA ASP A 198 -2.75 -32.36 1.46
C ASP A 198 -2.02 -31.03 1.65
N LEU A 199 -1.65 -30.41 0.55
CA LEU A 199 -0.95 -29.12 0.49
C LEU A 199 -1.65 -28.15 -0.46
N LEU A 200 -1.43 -26.87 -0.21
CA LEU A 200 -1.77 -25.75 -1.09
C LEU A 200 -0.49 -24.97 -1.38
N PHE A 201 -0.23 -24.64 -2.65
CA PHE A 201 0.90 -23.84 -3.05
C PHE A 201 0.42 -22.53 -3.69
N GLY A 202 0.96 -21.40 -3.22
CA GLY A 202 0.53 -20.09 -3.69
C GLY A 202 1.38 -18.94 -3.17
N ASP A 203 0.92 -17.72 -3.43
CA ASP A 203 1.57 -16.49 -2.95
C ASP A 203 1.63 -16.44 -1.42
N GLY A 204 2.82 -16.24 -0.88
CA GLY A 204 3.07 -16.35 0.56
C GLY A 204 2.37 -15.26 1.38
N ILE A 205 2.25 -14.04 0.86
CA ILE A 205 1.52 -12.96 1.54
C ILE A 205 0.03 -13.28 1.58
N SER A 206 -0.53 -13.64 0.44
CA SER A 206 -1.94 -14.02 0.32
C SER A 206 -2.29 -15.21 1.23
N LEU A 207 -1.38 -16.19 1.32
CA LEU A 207 -1.53 -17.31 2.24
C LEU A 207 -1.37 -16.90 3.71
N ALA A 208 -0.46 -15.99 4.04
CA ALA A 208 -0.27 -15.50 5.41
C ALA A 208 -1.56 -14.84 5.95
N PHE A 209 -2.20 -13.97 5.16
CA PHE A 209 -3.47 -13.37 5.54
C PHE A 209 -4.58 -14.40 5.71
N TRP A 210 -4.69 -15.35 4.78
CA TRP A 210 -5.67 -16.41 4.89
C TRP A 210 -5.46 -17.30 6.13
N LEU A 211 -4.21 -17.70 6.41
CA LEU A 211 -3.86 -18.54 7.57
C LEU A 211 -4.18 -17.85 8.90
N ASN A 212 -4.04 -16.52 8.97
CA ASN A 212 -4.35 -15.74 10.17
C ASN A 212 -5.81 -15.24 10.22
N GLY A 213 -6.56 -15.39 9.12
CA GLY A 213 -7.98 -15.04 9.04
C GLY A 213 -8.90 -16.15 9.46
N THR A 214 -10.18 -15.81 9.66
CA THR A 214 -11.24 -16.76 10.06
C THR A 214 -11.54 -17.82 9.00
N ALA A 215 -11.33 -17.51 7.71
CA ALA A 215 -11.60 -18.41 6.59
C ALA A 215 -10.75 -19.69 6.62
N SER A 216 -9.56 -19.66 7.22
CA SER A 216 -8.71 -20.84 7.39
C SER A 216 -9.25 -21.81 8.46
N LYS A 217 -10.19 -21.37 9.32
CA LYS A 217 -10.69 -22.10 10.49
C LYS A 217 -9.54 -22.60 11.39
N ALA A 218 -8.42 -21.86 11.41
CA ALA A 218 -7.18 -22.23 12.11
C ALA A 218 -6.65 -23.65 11.78
N CYS A 219 -7.07 -24.23 10.63
CA CYS A 219 -6.73 -25.61 10.23
C CYS A 219 -5.24 -25.80 9.96
N CYS A 220 -4.60 -24.76 9.49
CA CYS A 220 -3.45 -24.90 8.62
C CYS A 220 -2.30 -23.97 9.04
N GLU A 221 -1.11 -24.24 8.51
CA GLU A 221 0.12 -23.48 8.75
C GLU A 221 1.04 -23.57 7.54
N PHE A 222 2.05 -22.73 7.47
CA PHE A 222 3.08 -22.87 6.46
C PHE A 222 3.88 -24.17 6.64
N LYS A 223 4.22 -24.80 5.52
CA LYS A 223 5.08 -25.96 5.42
C LYS A 223 6.30 -25.64 4.56
N GLY A 224 7.49 -26.02 5.00
CA GLY A 224 8.74 -25.76 4.29
C GLY A 224 9.14 -24.27 4.22
N GLY A 225 10.19 -24.02 3.46
CA GLY A 225 10.75 -22.69 3.26
C GLY A 225 10.04 -21.85 2.20
N PRO A 226 10.45 -20.57 2.03
CA PRO A 226 9.99 -19.75 0.92
C PRO A 226 10.66 -20.19 -0.40
N PHE A 227 9.91 -20.05 -1.51
CA PHE A 227 10.37 -20.28 -2.87
C PHE A 227 10.31 -18.97 -3.63
N ALA A 228 11.46 -18.50 -4.13
CA ALA A 228 11.58 -17.14 -4.65
C ALA A 228 12.34 -17.06 -5.99
N GLU A 229 12.21 -18.09 -6.84
CA GLU A 229 12.90 -18.13 -8.11
C GLU A 229 12.42 -17.02 -9.07
N PRO A 230 13.32 -16.08 -9.45
CA PRO A 230 12.95 -14.90 -10.25
C PRO A 230 12.32 -15.25 -11.60
N LYS A 231 12.74 -16.36 -12.22
CA LYS A 231 12.19 -16.85 -13.49
C LYS A 231 10.67 -17.04 -13.45
N PHE A 232 10.10 -17.42 -12.29
CA PHE A 232 8.67 -17.69 -12.10
C PHE A 232 7.96 -16.55 -11.40
N PHE A 233 8.58 -15.95 -10.37
CA PHE A 233 7.93 -15.01 -9.47
C PHE A 233 8.39 -13.56 -9.66
N GLY A 234 9.34 -13.32 -10.62
CA GLY A 234 9.93 -12.01 -10.88
C GLY A 234 11.00 -11.64 -9.83
N ASP A 235 11.66 -10.49 -10.06
CA ASP A 235 12.73 -10.01 -9.19
C ASP A 235 12.23 -9.30 -7.92
N GLY A 236 10.95 -9.36 -7.66
CA GLY A 236 10.27 -8.70 -6.55
C GLY A 236 9.41 -7.53 -7.00
N ILE A 237 9.04 -6.69 -6.04
CA ILE A 237 8.18 -5.53 -6.25
C ILE A 237 9.03 -4.26 -6.12
N GLY A 238 9.01 -3.44 -7.15
CA GLY A 238 9.71 -2.15 -7.20
C GLY A 238 8.75 -0.97 -7.35
N ILE A 239 9.23 0.21 -7.03
CA ILE A 239 8.55 1.46 -7.38
C ILE A 239 8.89 1.76 -8.84
N ALA A 240 7.87 1.85 -9.69
CA ALA A 240 8.08 2.17 -11.09
C ALA A 240 8.37 3.68 -11.24
N ILE A 241 9.35 4.01 -12.06
CA ILE A 241 9.76 5.37 -12.40
C ILE A 241 9.82 5.52 -13.92
N LYS A 242 9.81 6.76 -14.39
CA LYS A 242 9.99 7.02 -15.82
C LYS A 242 11.30 6.42 -16.31
N ARG A 243 11.29 5.89 -17.53
CA ARG A 243 12.49 5.30 -18.14
C ARG A 243 13.61 6.32 -18.21
N ASP A 244 14.81 5.83 -17.95
CA ASP A 244 16.08 6.58 -17.97
C ASP A 244 16.20 7.70 -16.90
N ASP A 245 15.29 7.79 -15.93
CA ASP A 245 15.41 8.68 -14.78
C ASP A 245 16.31 8.08 -13.69
N LYS A 246 17.61 8.04 -14.00
CA LYS A 246 18.62 7.49 -13.09
C LYS A 246 18.75 8.28 -11.79
N GLN A 247 18.50 9.60 -11.85
CA GLN A 247 18.59 10.46 -10.68
C GLN A 247 17.50 10.11 -9.67
N LEU A 248 16.25 10.07 -10.09
CA LEU A 248 15.13 9.72 -9.24
C LEU A 248 15.28 8.29 -8.70
N LYS A 249 15.71 7.34 -9.54
CA LYS A 249 16.01 5.97 -9.12
C LYS A 249 16.99 5.94 -7.94
N THR A 250 18.10 6.66 -8.08
CA THR A 250 19.15 6.71 -7.04
C THR A 250 18.61 7.37 -5.76
N MET A 251 17.84 8.45 -5.88
CA MET A 251 17.23 9.13 -4.73
C MET A 251 16.29 8.21 -3.95
N ILE A 252 15.35 7.55 -4.65
CA ILE A 252 14.38 6.65 -4.00
C ILE A 252 15.09 5.43 -3.40
N ASN A 253 16.08 4.83 -4.10
CA ASN A 253 16.85 3.71 -3.56
C ASN A 253 17.62 4.10 -2.29
N THR A 254 18.19 5.31 -2.26
CA THR A 254 18.87 5.82 -1.07
C THR A 254 17.89 6.00 0.10
N ALA A 255 16.70 6.54 -0.16
CA ALA A 255 15.66 6.67 0.86
C ALA A 255 15.22 5.29 1.38
N LEU A 256 14.94 4.32 0.49
CA LEU A 256 14.59 2.94 0.88
C LEU A 256 15.68 2.28 1.74
N LYS A 257 16.96 2.52 1.40
CA LYS A 257 18.09 2.02 2.20
C LYS A 257 18.09 2.63 3.60
N ARG A 258 17.94 3.96 3.73
CA ARG A 258 17.86 4.65 5.03
C ARG A 258 16.68 4.17 5.87
N LEU A 259 15.51 3.97 5.26
CA LEU A 259 14.34 3.42 5.95
C LEU A 259 14.61 2.03 6.54
N ARG A 260 15.38 1.18 5.85
CA ARG A 260 15.80 -0.14 6.39
C ARG A 260 16.82 0.01 7.52
N GLU A 261 17.82 0.86 7.34
CA GLU A 261 18.90 1.08 8.33
C GLU A 261 18.37 1.70 9.62
N SER A 262 17.36 2.58 9.54
CA SER A 262 16.71 3.19 10.72
C SER A 262 15.68 2.28 11.42
N GLY A 263 15.33 1.12 10.84
CA GLY A 263 14.25 0.26 11.33
C GLY A 263 12.83 0.73 10.96
N ARG A 264 12.69 1.89 10.33
CA ARG A 264 11.37 2.43 9.96
C ARG A 264 10.65 1.55 8.95
N TYR A 265 11.39 0.92 8.03
CA TYR A 265 10.83 -0.03 7.08
C TYR A 265 10.17 -1.23 7.80
N GLU A 266 10.86 -1.82 8.78
CA GLU A 266 10.35 -2.96 9.56
C GLU A 266 9.11 -2.56 10.37
N GLU A 267 9.09 -1.36 10.96
CA GLU A 267 7.92 -0.83 11.65
C GLU A 267 6.70 -0.74 10.73
N LEU A 268 6.88 -0.20 9.51
CA LEU A 268 5.82 -0.11 8.51
C LEU A 268 5.37 -1.50 8.05
N LEU A 269 6.31 -2.43 7.86
CA LEU A 269 6.00 -3.80 7.47
C LEU A 269 5.10 -4.48 8.53
N LEU A 270 5.51 -4.43 9.80
CA LEU A 270 4.78 -5.07 10.90
C LEU A 270 3.41 -4.45 11.18
N ARG A 271 3.18 -3.20 10.76
CA ARG A 271 1.86 -2.55 10.85
C ARG A 271 0.82 -3.23 9.97
N TYR A 272 1.23 -3.68 8.78
CA TYR A 272 0.33 -4.23 7.76
C TYR A 272 0.37 -5.75 7.66
N PHE A 273 1.46 -6.38 8.08
CA PHE A 273 1.65 -7.81 7.93
C PHE A 273 1.80 -8.49 9.29
N PRO A 274 0.89 -9.40 9.67
CA PRO A 274 0.84 -10.02 11.00
C PRO A 274 1.98 -11.00 11.26
N VAL A 275 2.78 -11.30 10.24
CA VAL A 275 3.93 -12.22 10.30
C VAL A 275 5.06 -11.68 9.41
N ARG A 276 6.30 -12.06 9.73
CA ARG A 276 7.41 -11.84 8.80
C ARG A 276 7.20 -12.68 7.55
N VAL A 277 6.79 -12.01 6.47
CA VAL A 277 6.45 -12.67 5.19
C VAL A 277 7.67 -12.75 4.27
N PHE A 278 8.75 -12.04 4.63
CA PHE A 278 10.00 -11.98 3.85
C PHE A 278 11.19 -12.50 4.65
#